data_6ac12d9951a8f2fdf82f4dfd73495507
#
_entry.id   6ac12d9951a8f2fdf82f4dfd73495507
#
_cell.length_a   1.000
_cell.length_b   1.000
_cell.length_c   1.000
_cell.angle_alpha   90.00
_cell.angle_beta   90.00
_cell.angle_gamma   90.00
#
_symmetry.space_group_name_H-M   'P 1'
#
loop_
_entity.id
_entity.type
_entity.pdbx_description
1 polymer ?
#
loop_
_entity_poly.entity_id
_entity_poly.type
_entity_poly.pdbx_seq_one_letter_code
_entity_poly.pdbx_strand_id
1 'polypeptide(L)'
;MSNEPPKESWKSRTGLILTVASGAIGLGNFLRFPGQAVQNGGGAFLLPYIISFILVGIPVCITEWVMGRMGGEQGHSAPNLFRSYLSGIPLRLVGAIGITIPLLIYIYYVFVEAWCLAYAFDFLTGQIHLTAQGSDRSEVISTATEHFRNLVGAKENGAAIAGKIFYATLACFLMNFILVFRGISKGIEVFAKIAVPLMLICSGIVLVRVLTLDGIQIGLGKMWNPDWKSLGEAKVWISAAGQIFFTLSAGFGIALVFSSYLKKENDVVLSSLSAASLNEFVEVAFGGMITIPVAFLFLGATVTSFGTFGMGFIALPSVFALMPGGQFFGALWFFVLFLAALTSSVTMLQPWTVFLEESFHLRRRTSSFLLFLLSFSLSFPILYFNKDFNALDQADFWIGTVLIYILATIQILIFGWIIGAKQGLEEGYRGSHIKLPHSFWWIIKYVTPTFLLLIFGVFLYQNLESYVNKMSVDWMVAHAPPGTSPEEAKLQALVSRFVFLTILCVFAFFYFLVHISLKGKEEAVIKKQGGERYVLPAVLGGFGLILVIAYNFFPYHNGGNSSPLSFPVTELSWEGILTMGLSLGLVILLSAYCIIKLFQTREQ
;
A
#
# COMPACT_ATOMS: atom_id res chain seq x y z
N MET A 1 -35.92 -17.86 -16.59
CA MET A 1 -35.34 -16.51 -16.44
C MET A 1 -34.74 -16.45 -15.04
N SER A 2 -33.44 -16.43 -14.91
CA SER A 2 -32.74 -16.35 -13.61
C SER A 2 -33.05 -14.98 -12.99
N ASN A 3 -33.63 -14.98 -11.80
CA ASN A 3 -33.86 -13.79 -10.98
C ASN A 3 -32.54 -13.28 -10.32
N GLU A 4 -31.41 -13.40 -11.01
CA GLU A 4 -30.16 -12.83 -10.52
C GLU A 4 -30.21 -11.30 -10.70
N PRO A 5 -29.94 -10.52 -9.66
CA PRO A 5 -29.84 -9.08 -9.80
C PRO A 5 -28.77 -8.75 -10.84
N PRO A 6 -28.97 -7.73 -11.67
CA PRO A 6 -28.00 -7.37 -12.70
C PRO A 6 -26.65 -7.11 -12.04
N LYS A 7 -25.61 -7.79 -12.56
CA LYS A 7 -24.23 -7.61 -12.09
C LYS A 7 -23.86 -6.14 -12.17
N GLU A 8 -23.34 -5.54 -11.09
CA GLU A 8 -22.87 -4.15 -11.09
C GLU A 8 -21.87 -3.95 -12.24
N SER A 9 -21.86 -2.78 -12.84
CA SER A 9 -20.95 -2.43 -13.94
C SER A 9 -20.43 -1.00 -13.78
N TRP A 10 -19.27 -0.74 -14.33
CA TRP A 10 -18.71 0.61 -14.38
C TRP A 10 -19.53 1.50 -15.31
N LYS A 11 -19.78 2.75 -14.89
CA LYS A 11 -20.46 3.74 -15.74
C LYS A 11 -19.52 4.28 -16.81
N SER A 12 -18.21 4.35 -16.50
CA SER A 12 -17.22 4.86 -17.44
C SER A 12 -15.86 4.24 -17.20
N ARG A 13 -15.06 4.16 -18.27
CA ARG A 13 -13.65 3.73 -18.21
C ARG A 13 -12.81 4.66 -17.31
N THR A 14 -13.02 5.97 -17.41
CA THR A 14 -12.35 6.95 -16.55
C THR A 14 -12.68 6.72 -15.08
N GLY A 15 -13.93 6.40 -14.76
CA GLY A 15 -14.35 6.08 -13.40
C GLY A 15 -13.64 4.85 -12.84
N LEU A 16 -13.51 3.79 -13.63
CA LEU A 16 -12.74 2.61 -13.25
C LEU A 16 -11.28 2.97 -12.98
N ILE A 17 -10.61 3.66 -13.93
CA ILE A 17 -9.19 4.03 -13.79
C ILE A 17 -8.96 4.88 -12.55
N LEU A 18 -9.79 5.91 -12.34
CA LEU A 18 -9.70 6.75 -11.15
C LEU A 18 -9.97 5.99 -9.86
N THR A 19 -10.91 5.03 -9.88
CA THR A 19 -11.19 4.21 -8.69
C THR A 19 -10.02 3.29 -8.35
N VAL A 20 -9.44 2.60 -9.33
CA VAL A 20 -8.30 1.71 -9.07
C VAL A 20 -7.06 2.53 -8.71
N ALA A 21 -6.80 3.63 -9.41
CA ALA A 21 -5.72 4.55 -9.07
C ALA A 21 -5.89 5.10 -7.64
N SER A 22 -7.11 5.52 -7.26
CA SER A 22 -7.37 6.04 -5.91
C SER A 22 -7.24 4.99 -4.82
N GLY A 23 -7.42 3.70 -5.15
CA GLY A 23 -7.14 2.59 -4.26
C GLY A 23 -5.64 2.38 -4.03
N ALA A 24 -4.83 2.67 -5.04
CA ALA A 24 -3.37 2.65 -4.95
C ALA A 24 -2.81 3.94 -4.33
N ILE A 25 -3.32 5.12 -4.73
CA ILE A 25 -2.92 6.42 -4.17
C ILE A 25 -3.43 6.52 -2.73
N GLY A 26 -2.56 6.22 -1.78
CA GLY A 26 -2.86 6.19 -0.36
C GLY A 26 -1.78 6.86 0.48
N LEU A 27 -1.78 6.56 1.76
CA LEU A 27 -0.78 7.08 2.70
C LEU A 27 0.66 6.65 2.33
N GLY A 28 0.80 5.54 1.59
CA GLY A 28 2.09 5.08 1.09
C GLY A 28 2.82 6.10 0.24
N ASN A 29 2.10 6.77 -0.67
CA ASN A 29 2.65 7.76 -1.58
C ASN A 29 3.17 9.00 -0.86
N PHE A 30 2.45 9.45 0.15
CA PHE A 30 2.74 10.72 0.85
C PHE A 30 3.62 10.58 2.08
N LEU A 31 3.65 9.40 2.71
CA LEU A 31 4.37 9.18 3.96
C LEU A 31 5.49 8.14 3.83
N ARG A 32 5.20 6.97 3.24
CA ARG A 32 6.15 5.87 3.16
C ARG A 32 7.23 6.11 2.12
N PHE A 33 6.86 6.53 0.91
CA PHE A 33 7.82 6.82 -0.15
C PHE A 33 8.86 7.88 0.26
N PRO A 34 8.46 9.06 0.79
CA PRO A 34 9.44 10.05 1.25
C PRO A 34 10.38 9.50 2.33
N GLY A 35 9.84 8.76 3.30
CA GLY A 35 10.64 8.13 4.35
C GLY A 35 11.64 7.12 3.78
N GLN A 36 11.23 6.26 2.85
CA GLN A 36 12.11 5.30 2.19
C GLN A 36 13.19 5.99 1.35
N ALA A 37 12.85 7.00 0.57
CA ALA A 37 13.81 7.74 -0.24
C ALA A 37 14.88 8.42 0.62
N VAL A 38 14.47 9.08 1.70
CA VAL A 38 15.40 9.76 2.63
C VAL A 38 16.35 8.78 3.31
N GLN A 39 15.87 7.60 3.71
CA GLN A 39 16.67 6.61 4.43
C GLN A 39 17.60 5.79 3.52
N ASN A 40 17.36 5.81 2.19
CA ASN A 40 18.02 4.92 1.24
C ASN A 40 18.73 5.67 0.08
N GLY A 41 19.32 6.83 0.33
CA GLY A 41 20.21 7.47 -0.63
C GLY A 41 19.61 8.62 -1.43
N GLY A 42 18.45 9.14 -1.04
CA GLY A 42 17.83 10.30 -1.69
C GLY A 42 17.61 10.08 -3.19
N GLY A 43 18.21 10.91 -4.06
CA GLY A 43 18.07 10.80 -5.51
C GLY A 43 18.54 9.46 -6.09
N ALA A 44 19.53 8.80 -5.48
CA ALA A 44 19.99 7.48 -5.94
C ALA A 44 18.92 6.39 -5.76
N PHE A 45 18.06 6.50 -4.75
CA PHE A 45 16.94 5.57 -4.52
C PHE A 45 15.97 5.50 -5.71
N LEU A 46 15.82 6.60 -6.45
CA LEU A 46 14.88 6.67 -7.57
C LEU A 46 15.26 5.75 -8.74
N LEU A 47 16.54 5.44 -8.92
CA LEU A 47 16.96 4.52 -9.98
C LEU A 47 16.47 3.08 -9.73
N PRO A 48 16.78 2.42 -8.58
CA PRO A 48 16.17 1.13 -8.24
C PRO A 48 14.64 1.17 -8.19
N TYR A 49 14.06 2.29 -7.77
CA TYR A 49 12.62 2.48 -7.72
C TYR A 49 11.99 2.38 -9.11
N ILE A 50 12.49 3.14 -10.11
CA ILE A 50 12.00 3.10 -11.49
C ILE A 50 12.24 1.72 -12.13
N ILE A 51 13.40 1.12 -11.90
CA ILE A 51 13.70 -0.24 -12.39
C ILE A 51 12.70 -1.24 -11.82
N SER A 52 12.41 -1.15 -10.52
CA SER A 52 11.40 -2.01 -9.87
C SER A 52 10.00 -1.75 -10.39
N PHE A 53 9.64 -0.50 -10.70
CA PHE A 53 8.36 -0.18 -11.33
C PHE A 53 8.20 -0.89 -12.68
N ILE A 54 9.24 -0.86 -13.52
CA ILE A 54 9.22 -1.49 -14.85
C ILE A 54 9.23 -3.03 -14.74
N LEU A 55 10.05 -3.60 -13.84
CA LEU A 55 10.27 -5.05 -13.77
C LEU A 55 9.29 -5.79 -12.87
N VAL A 56 8.65 -5.09 -11.94
CA VAL A 56 7.71 -5.68 -10.97
C VAL A 56 6.35 -4.99 -11.02
N GLY A 57 6.32 -3.68 -10.87
CA GLY A 57 5.08 -2.91 -10.76
C GLY A 57 4.16 -3.10 -11.96
N ILE A 58 4.63 -2.74 -13.15
CA ILE A 58 3.85 -2.89 -14.39
C ILE A 58 3.45 -4.36 -14.65
N PRO A 59 4.36 -5.35 -14.57
CA PRO A 59 4.00 -6.75 -14.77
C PRO A 59 2.92 -7.25 -13.82
N VAL A 60 3.02 -6.96 -12.53
CA VAL A 60 2.02 -7.42 -11.55
C VAL A 60 0.68 -6.73 -11.76
N CYS A 61 0.66 -5.41 -11.99
CA CYS A 61 -0.57 -4.69 -12.32
C CYS A 61 -1.29 -5.30 -13.53
N ILE A 62 -0.58 -5.51 -14.65
CA ILE A 62 -1.17 -6.08 -15.86
C ILE A 62 -1.69 -7.50 -15.58
N THR A 63 -0.92 -8.30 -14.85
CA THR A 63 -1.31 -9.67 -14.47
C THR A 63 -2.63 -9.66 -13.69
N GLU A 64 -2.76 -8.84 -12.66
CA GLU A 64 -3.99 -8.74 -11.85
C GLU A 64 -5.20 -8.28 -12.69
N TRP A 65 -5.02 -7.27 -13.53
CA TRP A 65 -6.10 -6.76 -14.36
C TRP A 65 -6.57 -7.78 -15.41
N VAL A 66 -5.65 -8.46 -16.06
CA VAL A 66 -5.97 -9.50 -17.07
C VAL A 66 -6.65 -10.69 -16.41
N MET A 67 -6.08 -11.20 -15.29
CA MET A 67 -6.68 -12.32 -14.55
C MET A 67 -8.07 -11.97 -14.02
N GLY A 68 -8.25 -10.74 -13.52
CA GLY A 68 -9.54 -10.27 -13.04
C GLY A 68 -10.60 -10.26 -14.14
N ARG A 69 -10.30 -9.69 -15.32
CA ARG A 69 -11.21 -9.72 -16.47
C ARG A 69 -11.53 -11.15 -16.91
N MET A 70 -10.52 -12.00 -17.07
CA MET A 70 -10.71 -13.41 -17.47
C MET A 70 -11.65 -14.16 -16.52
N GLY A 71 -11.49 -13.97 -15.21
CA GLY A 71 -12.38 -14.57 -14.21
C GLY A 71 -13.79 -13.97 -14.24
N GLY A 72 -13.89 -12.66 -14.42
CA GLY A 72 -15.15 -11.95 -14.54
C GLY A 72 -16.00 -12.38 -15.75
N GLU A 73 -15.38 -12.69 -16.88
CA GLU A 73 -16.04 -13.26 -18.06
C GLU A 73 -16.66 -14.63 -17.81
N GLN A 74 -16.08 -15.40 -16.90
CA GLN A 74 -16.61 -16.69 -16.46
C GLN A 74 -17.65 -16.57 -15.33
N GLY A 75 -18.03 -15.35 -14.99
CA GLY A 75 -18.97 -15.07 -13.91
C GLY A 75 -18.37 -15.09 -12.53
N HIS A 76 -17.05 -15.12 -12.39
CA HIS A 76 -16.35 -15.21 -11.12
C HIS A 76 -15.73 -13.87 -10.71
N SER A 77 -15.79 -13.55 -9.43
CA SER A 77 -15.07 -12.45 -8.79
C SER A 77 -14.61 -12.86 -7.40
N ALA A 78 -13.78 -12.04 -6.76
CA ALA A 78 -13.18 -12.32 -5.44
C ALA A 78 -12.47 -13.70 -5.43
N PRO A 79 -12.60 -14.57 -4.39
CA PRO A 79 -11.85 -15.81 -4.34
C PRO A 79 -12.21 -16.81 -5.46
N ASN A 80 -13.45 -16.76 -5.97
CA ASN A 80 -13.91 -17.66 -7.01
C ASN A 80 -13.19 -17.46 -8.34
N LEU A 81 -12.58 -16.30 -8.55
CA LEU A 81 -11.78 -15.98 -9.74
C LEU A 81 -10.63 -16.99 -9.94
N PHE A 82 -10.00 -17.43 -8.88
CA PHE A 82 -8.91 -18.42 -8.96
C PHE A 82 -9.39 -19.83 -9.33
N ARG A 83 -10.71 -20.09 -9.27
CA ARG A 83 -11.33 -21.35 -9.69
C ARG A 83 -11.06 -21.67 -11.16
N SER A 84 -10.87 -20.67 -11.98
CA SER A 84 -10.51 -20.84 -13.39
C SER A 84 -9.10 -21.43 -13.59
N TYR A 85 -8.25 -21.35 -12.58
CA TYR A 85 -6.82 -21.68 -12.67
C TYR A 85 -6.37 -22.75 -11.69
N LEU A 86 -7.02 -22.83 -10.53
CA LEU A 86 -6.66 -23.72 -9.43
C LEU A 86 -7.84 -24.61 -9.03
N SER A 87 -7.53 -25.74 -8.40
CA SER A 87 -8.52 -26.66 -7.82
C SER A 87 -8.09 -27.15 -6.44
N GLY A 88 -9.04 -27.68 -5.66
CA GLY A 88 -8.76 -28.31 -4.38
C GLY A 88 -8.21 -27.35 -3.31
N ILE A 89 -7.24 -27.82 -2.53
CA ILE A 89 -6.63 -27.05 -1.41
C ILE A 89 -5.96 -25.78 -1.89
N PRO A 90 -5.12 -25.73 -2.97
CA PRO A 90 -4.50 -24.51 -3.45
C PRO A 90 -5.52 -23.40 -3.76
N LEU A 91 -6.63 -23.73 -4.41
CA LEU A 91 -7.70 -22.79 -4.72
C LEU A 91 -8.26 -22.15 -3.43
N ARG A 92 -8.54 -22.98 -2.42
CA ARG A 92 -9.10 -22.51 -1.16
C ARG A 92 -8.15 -21.61 -0.38
N LEU A 93 -6.86 -21.98 -0.35
CA LEU A 93 -5.82 -21.18 0.31
C LEU A 93 -5.64 -19.83 -0.38
N VAL A 94 -5.45 -19.81 -1.69
CA VAL A 94 -5.23 -18.55 -2.45
C VAL A 94 -6.48 -17.67 -2.41
N GLY A 95 -7.67 -18.27 -2.55
CA GLY A 95 -8.92 -17.54 -2.41
C GLY A 95 -9.11 -16.93 -1.02
N ALA A 96 -8.78 -17.68 0.05
CA ALA A 96 -8.84 -17.17 1.42
C ALA A 96 -7.85 -16.03 1.64
N ILE A 97 -6.59 -16.16 1.18
CA ILE A 97 -5.58 -15.10 1.29
C ILE A 97 -6.09 -13.83 0.59
N GLY A 98 -6.63 -13.95 -0.64
CA GLY A 98 -7.08 -12.81 -1.43
C GLY A 98 -8.20 -11.97 -0.83
N ILE A 99 -9.05 -12.53 0.03
CA ILE A 99 -10.09 -11.79 0.76
C ILE A 99 -9.65 -11.39 2.17
N THR A 100 -8.72 -12.13 2.77
CA THR A 100 -8.21 -11.85 4.12
C THR A 100 -7.34 -10.60 4.15
N ILE A 101 -6.42 -10.47 3.18
CA ILE A 101 -5.47 -9.36 3.11
C ILE A 101 -6.15 -8.00 3.17
N PRO A 102 -7.06 -7.64 2.22
CA PRO A 102 -7.61 -6.29 2.20
C PRO A 102 -8.44 -5.98 3.44
N LEU A 103 -9.13 -6.95 4.01
CA LEU A 103 -9.89 -6.74 5.26
C LEU A 103 -8.96 -6.51 6.46
N LEU A 104 -7.93 -7.34 6.61
CA LEU A 104 -7.00 -7.22 7.73
C LEU A 104 -6.10 -5.97 7.62
N ILE A 105 -5.83 -5.48 6.41
CA ILE A 105 -5.20 -4.16 6.25
C ILE A 105 -6.18 -3.08 6.67
N TYR A 106 -7.43 -3.13 6.22
CA TYR A 106 -8.44 -2.15 6.56
C TYR A 106 -8.60 -1.93 8.06
N ILE A 107 -8.55 -2.99 8.89
CA ILE A 107 -8.79 -2.88 10.34
C ILE A 107 -7.79 -2.00 11.09
N TYR A 108 -6.56 -1.85 10.62
CA TYR A 108 -5.60 -0.89 11.19
C TYR A 108 -5.47 0.37 10.34
N TYR A 109 -5.71 0.28 9.04
CA TYR A 109 -5.60 1.41 8.13
C TYR A 109 -6.66 2.50 8.39
N VAL A 110 -7.90 2.10 8.72
CA VAL A 110 -8.97 3.03 9.10
C VAL A 110 -8.63 3.83 10.36
N PHE A 111 -7.80 3.29 11.24
CA PHE A 111 -7.31 4.01 12.40
C PHE A 111 -6.29 5.09 12.00
N VAL A 112 -5.37 4.78 11.08
CA VAL A 112 -4.44 5.78 10.52
C VAL A 112 -5.19 6.83 9.66
N GLU A 113 -6.24 6.44 8.95
CA GLU A 113 -7.16 7.37 8.27
C GLU A 113 -7.77 8.37 9.26
N ALA A 114 -8.17 7.91 10.44
CA ALA A 114 -8.71 8.76 11.50
C ALA A 114 -7.66 9.73 12.05
N TRP A 115 -6.37 9.36 12.08
CA TRP A 115 -5.31 10.31 12.44
C TRP A 115 -5.26 11.49 11.46
N CYS A 116 -5.36 11.20 10.16
CA CYS A 116 -5.38 12.24 9.12
C CYS A 116 -6.58 13.18 9.29
N LEU A 117 -7.76 12.64 9.55
CA LEU A 117 -8.97 13.41 9.80
C LEU A 117 -8.83 14.30 11.06
N ALA A 118 -8.31 13.74 12.14
CA ALA A 118 -8.11 14.46 13.39
C ALA A 118 -7.10 15.61 13.23
N TYR A 119 -5.97 15.37 12.57
CA TYR A 119 -4.99 16.41 12.27
C TYR A 119 -5.55 17.51 11.34
N ALA A 120 -6.30 17.12 10.30
CA ALA A 120 -6.96 18.09 9.42
C ALA A 120 -7.89 19.00 10.22
N PHE A 121 -8.66 18.45 11.15
CA PHE A 121 -9.54 19.20 12.03
C PHE A 121 -8.76 20.09 13.01
N ASP A 122 -7.68 19.56 13.63
CA ASP A 122 -6.86 20.30 14.59
C ASP A 122 -6.17 21.49 13.94
N PHE A 123 -5.64 21.34 12.72
CA PHE A 123 -5.10 22.45 11.95
C PHE A 123 -6.18 23.44 11.52
N LEU A 124 -7.33 22.97 11.04
CA LEU A 124 -8.43 23.83 10.60
C LEU A 124 -8.98 24.71 11.73
N THR A 125 -9.09 24.14 12.93
CA THR A 125 -9.64 24.81 14.12
C THR A 125 -8.59 25.55 14.95
N GLY A 126 -7.31 25.45 14.60
CA GLY A 126 -6.21 26.03 15.35
C GLY A 126 -5.97 25.37 16.71
N GLN A 127 -6.44 24.13 16.91
CA GLN A 127 -6.24 23.39 18.17
C GLN A 127 -4.84 22.75 18.26
N ILE A 128 -4.06 22.81 17.21
CA ILE A 128 -2.69 22.32 17.22
C ILE A 128 -1.76 23.40 17.77
N HIS A 129 -1.44 23.29 19.03
CA HIS A 129 -0.52 24.21 19.72
C HIS A 129 0.90 23.67 19.66
N LEU A 130 1.53 23.74 18.50
CA LEU A 130 2.97 23.52 18.37
C LEU A 130 3.63 24.87 18.57
N THR A 131 4.45 24.99 19.58
CA THR A 131 5.12 26.21 20.11
C THR A 131 5.39 27.34 19.12
N ALA A 132 5.32 28.59 19.61
CA ALA A 132 5.34 29.82 18.82
C ALA A 132 6.58 30.02 17.94
N GLN A 133 6.44 30.94 16.97
CA GLN A 133 7.55 31.44 16.14
C GLN A 133 8.75 31.85 17.01
N GLY A 134 9.91 31.21 16.79
CA GLY A 134 11.15 31.47 17.51
C GLY A 134 11.62 30.34 18.44
N SER A 135 10.82 29.28 18.61
CA SER A 135 11.22 28.11 19.39
C SER A 135 12.33 27.30 18.70
N ASP A 136 13.18 26.65 19.50
CA ASP A 136 14.20 25.73 18.98
C ASP A 136 13.53 24.54 18.26
N ARG A 137 14.16 24.08 17.19
CA ARG A 137 13.68 22.93 16.38
C ARG A 137 13.42 21.69 17.22
N SER A 138 14.27 21.43 18.22
CA SER A 138 14.14 20.28 19.12
C SER A 138 12.87 20.37 19.99
N GLU A 139 12.51 21.57 20.44
CA GLU A 139 11.30 21.81 21.21
C GLU A 139 10.04 21.60 20.38
N VAL A 140 10.02 22.10 19.13
CA VAL A 140 8.90 21.90 18.21
C VAL A 140 8.70 20.42 17.90
N ILE A 141 9.78 19.67 17.65
CA ILE A 141 9.73 18.23 17.40
C ILE A 141 9.23 17.46 18.63
N SER A 142 9.71 17.81 19.83
CA SER A 142 9.28 17.15 21.07
C SER A 142 7.80 17.39 21.35
N THR A 143 7.34 18.63 21.17
CA THR A 143 5.93 18.99 21.32
C THR A 143 5.03 18.30 20.28
N ALA A 144 5.47 18.22 19.02
CA ALA A 144 4.77 17.48 17.97
C ALA A 144 4.72 15.98 18.27
N THR A 145 5.80 15.41 18.80
CA THR A 145 5.86 14.00 19.22
C THR A 145 4.87 13.73 20.35
N GLU A 146 4.84 14.61 21.34
CA GLU A 146 3.93 14.48 22.45
C GLU A 146 2.47 14.64 22.03
N HIS A 147 2.17 15.63 21.18
CA HIS A 147 0.84 15.83 20.60
C HIS A 147 0.39 14.58 19.84
N PHE A 148 1.23 14.03 18.96
CA PHE A 148 0.92 12.81 18.21
C PHE A 148 0.61 11.65 19.14
N ARG A 149 1.51 11.32 20.08
CA ARG A 149 1.32 10.21 21.01
C ARG A 149 0.07 10.35 21.88
N ASN A 150 -0.27 11.58 22.28
CA ASN A 150 -1.50 11.88 23.02
C ASN A 150 -2.75 11.71 22.14
N LEU A 151 -2.73 12.32 20.94
CA LEU A 151 -3.87 12.30 20.02
C LEU A 151 -4.27 10.86 19.67
N VAL A 152 -3.30 10.02 19.31
CA VAL A 152 -3.54 8.64 18.86
C VAL A 152 -3.63 7.62 19.99
N GLY A 153 -3.43 8.05 21.24
CA GLY A 153 -3.49 7.18 22.42
C GLY A 153 -2.34 6.18 22.50
N ALA A 154 -1.13 6.54 22.01
CA ALA A 154 0.02 5.63 21.99
C ALA A 154 0.83 5.63 23.31
N LYS A 155 0.45 6.40 24.32
CA LYS A 155 1.13 6.44 25.62
C LYS A 155 0.78 5.25 26.50
N GLU A 156 -0.47 4.79 26.43
CA GLU A 156 -0.96 3.67 27.24
C GLU A 156 -2.09 2.91 26.54
N ASN A 157 -2.27 1.65 26.89
CA ASN A 157 -3.35 0.83 26.35
C ASN A 157 -4.72 1.39 26.81
N GLY A 158 -5.68 1.41 25.88
CA GLY A 158 -7.02 1.92 26.13
C GLY A 158 -7.17 3.44 25.93
N ALA A 159 -6.08 4.22 25.87
CA ALA A 159 -6.17 5.67 25.69
C ALA A 159 -6.83 6.07 24.36
N ALA A 160 -6.61 5.31 23.29
CA ALA A 160 -7.22 5.59 21.99
C ALA A 160 -8.75 5.47 22.02
N ILE A 161 -9.32 4.53 22.78
CA ILE A 161 -10.78 4.35 22.88
C ILE A 161 -11.46 5.35 23.81
N ALA A 162 -10.70 5.97 24.71
CA ALA A 162 -11.20 7.00 25.62
C ALA A 162 -11.06 8.42 25.06
N GLY A 163 -10.26 8.61 24.00
CA GLY A 163 -9.92 9.91 23.44
C GLY A 163 -10.78 10.31 22.23
N LYS A 164 -10.56 11.56 21.76
CA LYS A 164 -11.23 12.10 20.56
C LYS A 164 -10.96 11.29 19.29
N ILE A 165 -9.83 10.56 19.24
CA ILE A 165 -9.48 9.72 18.09
C ILE A 165 -10.46 8.57 17.88
N PHE A 166 -11.12 8.09 18.93
CA PHE A 166 -12.18 7.08 18.80
C PHE A 166 -13.36 7.58 17.95
N TYR A 167 -13.79 8.84 18.20
CA TYR A 167 -14.88 9.46 17.44
C TYR A 167 -14.47 9.72 15.97
N ALA A 168 -13.22 10.12 15.73
CA ALA A 168 -12.69 10.26 14.38
C ALA A 168 -12.66 8.90 13.66
N THR A 169 -12.25 7.82 14.35
CA THR A 169 -12.26 6.45 13.81
C THR A 169 -13.68 6.00 13.49
N LEU A 170 -14.64 6.26 14.37
CA LEU A 170 -16.05 5.95 14.11
C LEU A 170 -16.59 6.72 12.90
N ALA A 171 -16.24 8.00 12.76
CA ALA A 171 -16.61 8.80 11.59
C ALA A 171 -16.03 8.23 10.30
N CYS A 172 -14.75 7.81 10.29
CA CYS A 172 -14.12 7.13 9.16
C CYS A 172 -14.84 5.82 8.83
N PHE A 173 -15.14 4.98 9.82
CA PHE A 173 -15.94 3.77 9.60
C PHE A 173 -17.28 4.08 8.94
N LEU A 174 -18.03 5.05 9.45
CA LEU A 174 -19.32 5.43 8.89
C LEU A 174 -19.21 5.94 7.44
N MET A 175 -18.21 6.79 7.14
CA MET A 175 -17.99 7.28 5.78
C MET A 175 -17.65 6.14 4.81
N ASN A 176 -16.74 5.24 5.19
CA ASN A 176 -16.39 4.07 4.41
C ASN A 176 -17.62 3.21 4.10
N PHE A 177 -18.43 2.90 5.11
CA PHE A 177 -19.60 2.05 4.95
C PHE A 177 -20.74 2.70 4.16
N ILE A 178 -20.94 4.02 4.28
CA ILE A 178 -21.90 4.76 3.42
C ILE A 178 -21.49 4.62 1.96
N LEU A 179 -20.21 4.72 1.63
CA LEU A 179 -19.71 4.61 0.27
C LEU A 179 -19.86 3.18 -0.29
N VAL A 180 -19.45 2.17 0.50
CA VAL A 180 -19.57 0.75 0.14
C VAL A 180 -21.04 0.36 -0.03
N PHE A 181 -21.90 0.80 0.88
CA PHE A 181 -23.34 0.53 0.83
C PHE A 181 -24.02 1.04 -0.44
N ARG A 182 -23.56 2.17 -1.00
CA ARG A 182 -24.06 2.75 -2.25
C ARG A 182 -23.65 1.97 -3.50
N GLY A 183 -22.73 1.01 -3.39
CA GLY A 183 -22.23 0.19 -4.49
C GLY A 183 -21.13 0.84 -5.30
N ILE A 184 -20.64 0.11 -6.32
CA ILE A 184 -19.51 0.54 -7.15
C ILE A 184 -19.90 1.80 -7.93
N SER A 185 -20.96 1.74 -8.74
CA SER A 185 -21.28 2.78 -9.72
C SER A 185 -21.87 4.06 -9.13
N LYS A 186 -22.54 3.99 -7.96
CA LYS A 186 -23.19 5.14 -7.30
C LYS A 186 -22.45 5.64 -6.06
N GLY A 187 -21.58 4.82 -5.49
CA GLY A 187 -20.77 5.14 -4.31
C GLY A 187 -19.32 5.35 -4.69
N ILE A 188 -18.59 4.27 -4.88
CA ILE A 188 -17.13 4.25 -5.00
C ILE A 188 -16.66 5.03 -6.24
N GLU A 189 -17.24 4.76 -7.43
CA GLU A 189 -16.87 5.43 -8.68
C GLU A 189 -17.15 6.94 -8.64
N VAL A 190 -18.29 7.35 -8.10
CA VAL A 190 -18.65 8.77 -7.99
C VAL A 190 -17.72 9.48 -7.03
N PHE A 191 -17.44 8.85 -5.89
CA PHE A 191 -16.51 9.40 -4.90
C PHE A 191 -15.09 9.54 -5.48
N ALA A 192 -14.55 8.53 -6.14
CA ALA A 192 -13.22 8.59 -6.76
C ALA A 192 -13.11 9.69 -7.83
N LYS A 193 -14.16 9.90 -8.63
CA LYS A 193 -14.21 10.99 -9.64
C LYS A 193 -14.13 12.39 -9.04
N ILE A 194 -14.53 12.56 -7.79
CA ILE A 194 -14.47 13.84 -7.07
C ILE A 194 -13.19 13.93 -6.24
N ALA A 195 -12.90 12.88 -5.47
CA ALA A 195 -11.79 12.86 -4.52
C ALA A 195 -10.43 12.96 -5.20
N VAL A 196 -10.21 12.23 -6.31
CA VAL A 196 -8.90 12.25 -6.99
C VAL A 196 -8.56 13.62 -7.57
N PRO A 197 -9.42 14.28 -8.39
CA PRO A 197 -9.13 15.64 -8.84
C PRO A 197 -8.94 16.64 -7.70
N LEU A 198 -9.78 16.56 -6.66
CA LEU A 198 -9.67 17.45 -5.50
C LEU A 198 -8.33 17.25 -4.77
N MET A 199 -7.91 16.01 -4.56
CA MET A 199 -6.61 15.66 -3.97
C MET A 199 -5.46 16.21 -4.82
N LEU A 200 -5.51 16.07 -6.16
CA LEU A 200 -4.47 16.59 -7.05
C LEU A 200 -4.39 18.12 -7.00
N ILE A 201 -5.53 18.82 -6.98
CA ILE A 201 -5.59 20.28 -6.87
C ILE A 201 -5.01 20.74 -5.52
N CYS A 202 -5.46 20.15 -4.42
CA CYS A 202 -4.98 20.48 -3.07
C CYS A 202 -3.48 20.21 -2.92
N SER A 203 -3.00 19.05 -3.41
CA SER A 203 -1.57 18.73 -3.42
C SER A 203 -0.78 19.72 -4.28
N GLY A 204 -1.31 20.13 -5.43
CA GLY A 204 -0.70 21.14 -6.29
C GLY A 204 -0.54 22.50 -5.59
N ILE A 205 -1.54 22.94 -4.84
CA ILE A 205 -1.46 24.18 -4.03
C ILE A 205 -0.35 24.07 -2.98
N VAL A 206 -0.27 22.93 -2.25
CA VAL A 206 0.79 22.71 -1.26
C VAL A 206 2.15 22.65 -1.94
N LEU A 207 2.28 21.98 -3.09
CA LEU A 207 3.53 21.88 -3.85
C LEU A 207 4.03 23.26 -4.29
N VAL A 208 3.16 24.10 -4.85
CA VAL A 208 3.51 25.47 -5.25
C VAL A 208 4.04 26.25 -4.04
N ARG A 209 3.36 26.13 -2.89
CA ARG A 209 3.84 26.78 -1.65
C ARG A 209 5.21 26.29 -1.22
N VAL A 210 5.45 24.98 -1.25
CA VAL A 210 6.75 24.38 -0.90
C VAL A 210 7.85 24.91 -1.83
N LEU A 211 7.62 24.92 -3.13
CA LEU A 211 8.60 25.36 -4.14
C LEU A 211 8.88 26.88 -4.10
N THR A 212 8.02 27.68 -3.49
CA THR A 212 8.20 29.12 -3.29
C THR A 212 8.83 29.50 -1.95
N LEU A 213 9.26 28.53 -1.15
CA LEU A 213 9.96 28.79 0.11
C LEU A 213 11.41 29.17 -0.14
N ASP A 214 11.90 30.19 0.58
CA ASP A 214 13.30 30.59 0.54
C ASP A 214 14.20 29.44 1.02
N GLY A 215 15.27 29.15 0.28
CA GLY A 215 16.22 28.08 0.61
C GLY A 215 15.76 26.66 0.29
N ILE A 216 14.64 26.48 -0.40
CA ILE A 216 14.10 25.16 -0.75
C ILE A 216 15.07 24.29 -1.57
N GLN A 217 16.05 24.91 -2.26
CA GLN A 217 17.08 24.21 -3.05
C GLN A 217 17.87 23.19 -2.23
N ILE A 218 18.08 23.46 -0.93
CA ILE A 218 18.74 22.53 0.00
C ILE A 218 17.91 21.24 0.13
N GLY A 219 16.61 21.38 0.32
CA GLY A 219 15.69 20.24 0.43
C GLY A 219 15.53 19.49 -0.91
N LEU A 220 15.46 20.22 -2.02
CA LEU A 220 15.45 19.63 -3.36
C LEU A 220 16.76 18.87 -3.64
N GLY A 221 17.90 19.41 -3.22
CA GLY A 221 19.18 18.71 -3.30
C GLY A 221 19.16 17.37 -2.54
N LYS A 222 18.49 17.32 -1.37
CA LYS A 222 18.33 16.07 -0.62
C LYS A 222 17.45 15.02 -1.31
N MET A 223 16.43 15.46 -2.01
CA MET A 223 15.57 14.55 -2.74
C MET A 223 16.21 14.05 -4.04
N TRP A 224 16.93 14.93 -4.76
CA TRP A 224 17.29 14.66 -6.13
C TRP A 224 18.79 14.39 -6.36
N ASN A 225 19.69 14.90 -5.53
CA ASN A 225 21.12 14.61 -5.66
C ASN A 225 21.40 13.14 -5.33
N PRO A 226 21.92 12.34 -6.26
CA PRO A 226 22.14 10.94 -6.03
C PRO A 226 23.43 10.70 -5.21
N ASP A 227 23.32 9.92 -4.15
CA ASP A 227 24.47 9.26 -3.57
C ASP A 227 24.72 7.93 -4.28
N TRP A 228 25.56 7.96 -5.31
CA TRP A 228 25.85 6.79 -6.15
C TRP A 228 26.43 5.62 -5.37
N LYS A 229 27.07 5.87 -4.22
CA LYS A 229 27.64 4.80 -3.38
C LYS A 229 26.55 3.93 -2.79
N SER A 230 25.40 4.51 -2.48
CA SER A 230 24.26 3.78 -1.92
C SER A 230 23.69 2.71 -2.87
N LEU A 231 23.89 2.84 -4.18
CA LEU A 231 23.47 1.82 -5.15
C LEU A 231 24.21 0.48 -4.98
N GLY A 232 25.37 0.47 -4.34
CA GLY A 232 26.08 -0.76 -3.96
C GLY A 232 25.43 -1.50 -2.79
N GLU A 233 24.49 -0.88 -2.08
CA GLU A 233 23.83 -1.47 -0.94
C GLU A 233 22.53 -2.21 -1.35
N ALA A 234 22.48 -3.50 -1.08
CA ALA A 234 21.29 -4.32 -1.36
C ALA A 234 20.01 -3.78 -0.69
N LYS A 235 20.15 -3.16 0.50
CA LYS A 235 19.05 -2.54 1.23
C LYS A 235 18.30 -1.52 0.38
N VAL A 236 18.98 -0.70 -0.41
CA VAL A 236 18.38 0.34 -1.25
C VAL A 236 17.47 -0.28 -2.31
N TRP A 237 17.93 -1.36 -2.97
CA TRP A 237 17.16 -2.11 -3.97
C TRP A 237 15.93 -2.80 -3.38
N ILE A 238 16.10 -3.41 -2.20
CA ILE A 238 15.00 -4.08 -1.49
C ILE A 238 13.94 -3.07 -1.07
N SER A 239 14.37 -1.94 -0.50
CA SER A 239 13.47 -0.88 -0.08
C SER A 239 12.70 -0.26 -1.25
N ALA A 240 13.38 -0.04 -2.37
CA ALA A 240 12.77 0.51 -3.59
C ALA A 240 11.72 -0.44 -4.18
N ALA A 241 12.05 -1.71 -4.31
CA ALA A 241 11.12 -2.71 -4.80
C ALA A 241 9.94 -2.94 -3.84
N GLY A 242 10.20 -2.95 -2.53
CA GLY A 242 9.17 -3.01 -1.51
C GLY A 242 8.23 -1.81 -1.56
N GLN A 243 8.76 -0.62 -1.88
CA GLN A 243 7.94 0.59 -2.05
C GLN A 243 7.02 0.47 -3.26
N ILE A 244 7.53 0.07 -4.43
CA ILE A 244 6.71 -0.14 -5.64
C ILE A 244 5.59 -1.13 -5.39
N PHE A 245 5.90 -2.21 -4.71
CA PHE A 245 4.95 -3.26 -4.41
C PHE A 245 3.81 -2.76 -3.51
N PHE A 246 4.17 -2.02 -2.48
CA PHE A 246 3.21 -1.45 -1.54
C PHE A 246 2.35 -0.35 -2.19
N THR A 247 2.98 0.58 -2.93
CA THR A 247 2.30 1.74 -3.48
C THR A 247 1.27 1.38 -4.54
N LEU A 248 1.52 0.36 -5.36
CA LEU A 248 0.57 -0.11 -6.37
C LEU A 248 -0.54 -1.00 -5.80
N SER A 249 -0.56 -1.23 -4.49
CA SER A 249 -1.46 -2.21 -3.84
C SER A 249 -1.44 -3.56 -4.55
N ALA A 250 -0.27 -3.95 -5.11
CA ALA A 250 -0.08 -5.19 -5.82
C ALA A 250 -0.19 -6.38 -4.84
N GLY A 251 -0.96 -7.40 -5.19
CA GLY A 251 -1.22 -8.51 -4.29
C GLY A 251 -2.31 -8.27 -3.23
N PHE A 252 -3.00 -7.12 -3.25
CA PHE A 252 -4.14 -6.89 -2.36
C PHE A 252 -5.43 -7.56 -2.87
N GLY A 253 -5.47 -8.00 -4.13
CA GLY A 253 -6.67 -8.53 -4.75
C GLY A 253 -7.70 -7.48 -5.17
N ILE A 254 -7.44 -6.21 -4.92
CA ILE A 254 -8.36 -5.09 -5.24
C ILE A 254 -8.50 -4.94 -6.75
N ALA A 255 -7.38 -4.84 -7.46
CA ALA A 255 -7.35 -4.70 -8.91
C ALA A 255 -8.01 -5.91 -9.62
N LEU A 256 -7.77 -7.12 -9.11
CA LEU A 256 -8.44 -8.35 -9.55
C LEU A 256 -9.97 -8.25 -9.50
N VAL A 257 -10.50 -7.79 -8.36
CA VAL A 257 -11.94 -7.68 -8.18
C VAL A 257 -12.53 -6.59 -9.06
N PHE A 258 -11.91 -5.41 -9.12
CA PHE A 258 -12.42 -4.33 -9.95
C PHE A 258 -12.36 -4.63 -11.45
N SER A 259 -11.32 -5.30 -11.91
CA SER A 259 -11.20 -5.72 -13.32
C SER A 259 -12.15 -6.86 -13.69
N SER A 260 -12.67 -7.63 -12.72
CA SER A 260 -13.66 -8.69 -12.99
C SER A 260 -15.03 -8.16 -13.49
N TYR A 261 -15.26 -6.87 -13.36
CA TYR A 261 -16.45 -6.21 -13.92
C TYR A 261 -16.25 -5.65 -15.34
N LEU A 262 -15.07 -5.90 -15.94
CA LEU A 262 -14.76 -5.48 -17.30
C LEU A 262 -15.29 -6.48 -18.33
N LYS A 263 -15.68 -5.95 -19.50
CA LYS A 263 -16.06 -6.75 -20.66
C LYS A 263 -14.82 -7.06 -21.52
N LYS A 264 -14.97 -8.03 -22.45
CA LYS A 264 -13.89 -8.43 -23.39
C LYS A 264 -13.32 -7.29 -24.20
N GLU A 265 -14.19 -6.36 -24.59
CA GLU A 265 -13.87 -5.24 -25.45
C GLU A 265 -13.13 -4.12 -24.69
N ASN A 266 -13.12 -4.17 -23.37
CA ASN A 266 -12.48 -3.14 -22.59
C ASN A 266 -10.95 -3.29 -22.62
N ASP A 267 -10.26 -2.20 -22.85
CA ASP A 267 -8.79 -2.14 -22.86
C ASP A 267 -8.23 -2.24 -21.44
N VAL A 268 -7.75 -3.42 -21.11
CA VAL A 268 -7.17 -3.74 -19.80
C VAL A 268 -5.76 -3.18 -19.66
N VAL A 269 -4.96 -3.26 -20.75
CA VAL A 269 -3.55 -2.86 -20.70
C VAL A 269 -3.42 -1.35 -20.50
N LEU A 270 -4.12 -0.56 -21.32
CA LEU A 270 -4.08 0.90 -21.15
C LEU A 270 -4.69 1.34 -19.82
N SER A 271 -5.75 0.68 -19.35
CA SER A 271 -6.40 1.04 -18.09
C SER A 271 -5.50 0.75 -16.88
N SER A 272 -4.81 -0.41 -16.87
CA SER A 272 -3.86 -0.75 -15.80
C SER A 272 -2.64 0.17 -15.78
N LEU A 273 -2.07 0.45 -16.98
CA LEU A 273 -0.94 1.40 -17.09
C LEU A 273 -1.33 2.82 -16.68
N SER A 274 -2.56 3.26 -17.04
CA SER A 274 -3.05 4.58 -16.65
C SER A 274 -3.21 4.71 -15.13
N ALA A 275 -3.75 3.69 -14.47
CA ALA A 275 -3.88 3.68 -13.02
C ALA A 275 -2.51 3.66 -12.32
N ALA A 276 -1.59 2.81 -12.78
CA ALA A 276 -0.24 2.71 -12.25
C ALA A 276 0.55 4.02 -12.47
N SER A 277 0.51 4.60 -13.67
CA SER A 277 1.24 5.85 -13.95
C SER A 277 0.71 7.05 -13.17
N LEU A 278 -0.61 7.14 -12.95
CA LEU A 278 -1.19 8.17 -12.10
C LEU A 278 -0.75 8.02 -10.64
N ASN A 279 -0.68 6.79 -10.14
CA ASN A 279 -0.14 6.51 -8.81
C ASN A 279 1.31 6.99 -8.67
N GLU A 280 2.18 6.59 -9.62
CA GLU A 280 3.59 6.98 -9.61
C GLU A 280 3.78 8.50 -9.73
N PHE A 281 2.95 9.15 -10.56
CA PHE A 281 2.98 10.61 -10.67
C PHE A 281 2.67 11.27 -9.32
N VAL A 282 1.63 10.82 -8.62
CA VAL A 282 1.28 11.37 -7.30
C VAL A 282 2.39 11.10 -6.29
N GLU A 283 2.97 9.91 -6.31
CA GLU A 283 4.01 9.51 -5.38
C GLU A 283 5.27 10.38 -5.52
N VAL A 284 5.81 10.49 -6.71
CA VAL A 284 7.06 11.22 -6.95
C VAL A 284 6.84 12.73 -6.95
N ALA A 285 5.82 13.22 -7.69
CA ALA A 285 5.58 14.64 -7.87
C ALA A 285 4.95 15.34 -6.67
N PHE A 286 4.07 14.65 -5.93
CA PHE A 286 3.46 15.27 -4.74
C PHE A 286 4.03 14.71 -3.45
N GLY A 287 4.03 13.38 -3.26
CA GLY A 287 4.55 12.77 -2.03
C GLY A 287 6.01 13.15 -1.79
N GLY A 288 6.87 12.91 -2.76
CA GLY A 288 8.31 13.20 -2.67
C GLY A 288 8.63 14.68 -2.64
N MET A 289 8.18 15.45 -3.65
CA MET A 289 8.55 16.86 -3.79
C MET A 289 7.90 17.80 -2.76
N ILE A 290 6.82 17.40 -2.11
CA ILE A 290 6.29 18.18 -0.98
C ILE A 290 7.04 17.82 0.29
N THR A 291 7.06 16.53 0.64
CA THR A 291 7.47 16.08 1.97
C THR A 291 8.96 16.23 2.21
N ILE A 292 9.81 15.74 1.29
CA ILE A 292 11.26 15.68 1.52
C ILE A 292 11.89 17.07 1.56
N PRO A 293 11.66 17.95 0.56
CA PRO A 293 12.32 19.25 0.54
C PRO A 293 11.96 20.12 1.74
N VAL A 294 10.68 20.15 2.11
CA VAL A 294 10.22 21.00 3.21
C VAL A 294 10.67 20.44 4.57
N ALA A 295 10.71 19.13 4.75
CA ALA A 295 11.20 18.52 5.97
C ALA A 295 12.69 18.84 6.20
N PHE A 296 13.53 18.71 5.18
CA PHE A 296 14.95 19.07 5.29
C PHE A 296 15.19 20.56 5.46
N LEU A 297 14.39 21.41 4.82
CA LEU A 297 14.51 22.87 4.97
C LEU A 297 14.30 23.30 6.45
N PHE A 298 13.25 22.82 7.08
CA PHE A 298 12.88 23.24 8.43
C PHE A 298 13.54 22.42 9.54
N LEU A 299 13.70 21.11 9.37
CA LEU A 299 14.17 20.20 10.42
C LEU A 299 15.62 19.71 10.22
N GLY A 300 16.19 19.93 9.03
CA GLY A 300 17.58 19.52 8.74
C GLY A 300 17.79 18.01 8.78
N ALA A 301 18.96 17.57 9.24
CA ALA A 301 19.35 16.17 9.26
C ALA A 301 18.49 15.27 10.18
N THR A 302 17.80 15.83 11.16
CA THR A 302 16.92 15.08 12.08
C THR A 302 15.84 14.31 11.32
N VAL A 303 15.50 14.75 10.11
CA VAL A 303 14.50 14.09 9.24
C VAL A 303 14.84 12.63 8.97
N THR A 304 16.12 12.26 8.92
CA THR A 304 16.55 10.89 8.64
C THR A 304 16.22 9.89 9.75
N SER A 305 15.96 10.37 10.96
CA SER A 305 15.57 9.53 12.10
C SER A 305 14.10 9.15 12.13
N PHE A 306 13.25 9.82 11.34
CA PHE A 306 11.82 9.53 11.31
C PHE A 306 11.51 8.34 10.39
N GLY A 307 10.76 7.36 10.91
CA GLY A 307 10.10 6.34 10.09
C GLY A 307 8.85 6.90 9.39
N THR A 308 8.09 6.05 8.73
CA THR A 308 6.89 6.43 7.95
C THR A 308 5.91 7.31 8.74
N PHE A 309 5.50 6.85 9.92
CA PHE A 309 4.55 7.60 10.75
C PHE A 309 5.18 8.85 11.39
N GLY A 310 6.45 8.77 11.80
CA GLY A 310 7.18 9.92 12.31
C GLY A 310 7.31 11.04 11.28
N MET A 311 7.59 10.69 10.02
CA MET A 311 7.63 11.67 8.92
C MET A 311 6.27 12.35 8.74
N GLY A 312 5.19 11.60 8.72
CA GLY A 312 3.85 12.14 8.46
C GLY A 312 3.25 12.92 9.61
N PHE A 313 3.40 12.42 10.85
CA PHE A 313 2.63 12.90 12.00
C PHE A 313 3.45 13.61 13.07
N ILE A 314 4.78 13.66 12.90
CA ILE A 314 5.68 14.43 13.77
C ILE A 314 6.45 15.47 12.93
N ALA A 315 7.19 15.02 11.90
CA ALA A 315 8.02 15.94 11.12
C ALA A 315 7.18 16.98 10.36
N LEU A 316 6.17 16.56 9.59
CA LEU A 316 5.35 17.51 8.83
C LEU A 316 4.52 18.46 9.70
N PRO A 317 3.85 18.06 10.79
CA PRO A 317 3.26 19.01 11.72
C PRO A 317 4.28 20.02 12.27
N SER A 318 5.50 19.58 12.61
CA SER A 318 6.58 20.48 13.03
C SER A 318 6.98 21.49 11.93
N VAL A 319 7.04 21.03 10.68
CA VAL A 319 7.28 21.89 9.52
C VAL A 319 6.19 22.95 9.38
N PHE A 320 4.91 22.54 9.43
CA PHE A 320 3.80 23.48 9.33
C PHE A 320 3.75 24.46 10.51
N ALA A 321 4.20 24.08 11.70
CA ALA A 321 4.32 25.00 12.82
C ALA A 321 5.37 26.09 12.57
N LEU A 322 6.46 25.77 11.88
CA LEU A 322 7.56 26.69 11.55
C LEU A 322 7.32 27.49 10.26
N MET A 323 6.45 27.02 9.38
CA MET A 323 6.23 27.60 8.06
C MET A 323 5.22 28.77 8.10
N PRO A 324 5.48 29.90 7.40
CA PRO A 324 4.50 30.96 7.26
C PRO A 324 3.21 30.48 6.59
N GLY A 325 2.06 30.70 7.26
CA GLY A 325 0.75 30.19 6.81
C GLY A 325 0.53 28.70 7.09
N GLY A 326 1.36 28.08 7.90
CA GLY A 326 1.38 26.64 8.14
C GLY A 326 0.07 26.06 8.65
N GLN A 327 -0.74 26.82 9.39
CA GLN A 327 -2.07 26.37 9.81
C GLN A 327 -2.96 26.01 8.61
N PHE A 328 -3.02 26.88 7.60
CA PHE A 328 -3.79 26.63 6.38
C PHE A 328 -3.22 25.47 5.55
N PHE A 329 -1.90 25.48 5.31
CA PHE A 329 -1.26 24.43 4.51
C PHE A 329 -1.24 23.09 5.23
N GLY A 330 -1.13 23.07 6.56
CA GLY A 330 -1.27 21.87 7.37
C GLY A 330 -2.68 21.29 7.29
N ALA A 331 -3.72 22.12 7.42
CA ALA A 331 -5.10 21.68 7.24
C ALA A 331 -5.32 21.08 5.84
N LEU A 332 -4.83 21.76 4.80
CA LEU A 332 -4.95 21.30 3.42
C LEU A 332 -4.20 19.98 3.17
N TRP A 333 -2.98 19.85 3.72
CA TRP A 333 -2.17 18.64 3.61
C TRP A 333 -2.83 17.43 4.28
N PHE A 334 -3.27 17.57 5.53
CA PHE A 334 -3.93 16.48 6.25
C PHE A 334 -5.30 16.14 5.66
N PHE A 335 -5.98 17.10 5.03
CA PHE A 335 -7.17 16.83 4.23
C PHE A 335 -6.84 15.98 2.97
N VAL A 336 -5.73 16.27 2.28
CA VAL A 336 -5.23 15.42 1.17
C VAL A 336 -4.94 14.01 1.66
N LEU A 337 -4.21 13.87 2.77
CA LEU A 337 -3.92 12.56 3.38
C LEU A 337 -5.19 11.81 3.76
N PHE A 338 -6.17 12.49 4.31
CA PHE A 338 -7.47 11.91 4.64
C PHE A 338 -8.22 11.43 3.41
N LEU A 339 -8.27 12.23 2.33
CA LEU A 339 -8.90 11.81 1.06
C LEU A 339 -8.17 10.59 0.46
N ALA A 340 -6.85 10.59 0.45
CA ALA A 340 -6.04 9.47 -0.02
C ALA A 340 -6.29 8.20 0.82
N ALA A 341 -6.37 8.33 2.13
CA ALA A 341 -6.69 7.23 3.01
C ALA A 341 -8.11 6.70 2.79
N LEU A 342 -9.12 7.57 2.75
CA LEU A 342 -10.52 7.20 2.59
C LEU A 342 -10.77 6.52 1.23
N THR A 343 -10.15 6.98 0.14
CA THR A 343 -10.30 6.33 -1.17
C THR A 343 -9.70 4.93 -1.16
N SER A 344 -8.54 4.73 -0.52
CA SER A 344 -7.90 3.42 -0.42
C SER A 344 -8.69 2.47 0.47
N SER A 345 -9.13 2.91 1.65
CA SER A 345 -9.86 2.08 2.61
C SER A 345 -11.20 1.58 2.06
N VAL A 346 -11.94 2.43 1.34
CA VAL A 346 -13.19 2.03 0.67
C VAL A 346 -12.95 0.91 -0.35
N THR A 347 -11.85 0.97 -1.12
CA THR A 347 -11.54 -0.06 -2.12
C THR A 347 -11.16 -1.41 -1.49
N MET A 348 -10.55 -1.40 -0.31
CA MET A 348 -10.19 -2.61 0.44
C MET A 348 -11.40 -3.41 0.92
N LEU A 349 -12.54 -2.78 1.10
CA LEU A 349 -13.77 -3.44 1.54
C LEU A 349 -14.52 -4.17 0.41
N GLN A 350 -14.22 -3.85 -0.85
CA GLN A 350 -14.95 -4.39 -1.99
C GLN A 350 -14.75 -5.90 -2.21
N PRO A 351 -13.53 -6.48 -2.14
CA PRO A 351 -13.34 -7.92 -2.33
C PRO A 351 -14.18 -8.78 -1.40
N TRP A 352 -14.28 -8.37 -0.14
CA TRP A 352 -15.11 -9.04 0.84
C TRP A 352 -16.61 -8.92 0.55
N THR A 353 -17.06 -7.71 0.21
CA THR A 353 -18.48 -7.47 -0.11
C THR A 353 -18.92 -8.34 -1.28
N VAL A 354 -18.12 -8.37 -2.35
CA VAL A 354 -18.39 -9.18 -3.54
C VAL A 354 -18.38 -10.67 -3.21
N PHE A 355 -17.44 -11.11 -2.38
CA PHE A 355 -17.40 -12.50 -1.93
C PHE A 355 -18.69 -12.94 -1.25
N LEU A 356 -19.24 -12.14 -0.36
CA LEU A 356 -20.51 -12.45 0.32
C LEU A 356 -21.70 -12.44 -0.64
N GLU A 357 -21.74 -11.47 -1.55
CA GLU A 357 -22.81 -11.36 -2.55
C GLU A 357 -22.81 -12.56 -3.52
N GLU A 358 -21.64 -12.94 -4.02
CA GLU A 358 -21.48 -13.99 -5.02
C GLU A 358 -21.57 -15.41 -4.41
N SER A 359 -20.92 -15.63 -3.26
CA SER A 359 -20.82 -16.96 -2.68
C SER A 359 -22.03 -17.36 -1.86
N PHE A 360 -22.67 -16.40 -1.18
CA PHE A 360 -23.78 -16.65 -0.26
C PHE A 360 -25.10 -15.98 -0.71
N HIS A 361 -25.10 -15.35 -1.90
CA HIS A 361 -26.27 -14.67 -2.46
C HIS A 361 -26.89 -13.61 -1.53
N LEU A 362 -26.03 -12.96 -0.71
CA LEU A 362 -26.47 -11.93 0.21
C LEU A 362 -26.72 -10.61 -0.53
N ARG A 363 -27.71 -9.85 -0.06
CA ARG A 363 -27.96 -8.51 -0.57
C ARG A 363 -26.82 -7.56 -0.12
N ARG A 364 -26.47 -6.58 -0.95
CA ARG A 364 -25.44 -5.56 -0.66
C ARG A 364 -25.54 -4.98 0.76
N ARG A 365 -26.77 -4.66 1.19
CA ARG A 365 -27.04 -4.10 2.51
C ARG A 365 -26.58 -5.04 3.64
N THR A 366 -26.93 -6.31 3.53
CA THR A 366 -26.57 -7.33 4.52
C THR A 366 -25.06 -7.57 4.52
N SER A 367 -24.46 -7.70 3.34
CA SER A 367 -23.00 -7.88 3.20
C SER A 367 -22.22 -6.72 3.80
N SER A 368 -22.63 -5.47 3.51
CA SER A 368 -21.98 -4.28 4.08
C SER A 368 -22.16 -4.20 5.59
N PHE A 369 -23.33 -4.54 6.13
CA PHE A 369 -23.57 -4.52 7.58
C PHE A 369 -22.75 -5.58 8.31
N LEU A 370 -22.69 -6.82 7.79
CA LEU A 370 -21.86 -7.88 8.37
C LEU A 370 -20.37 -7.50 8.34
N LEU A 371 -19.95 -6.89 7.23
CA LEU A 371 -18.59 -6.41 7.09
C LEU A 371 -18.26 -5.30 8.09
N PHE A 372 -19.20 -4.35 8.31
CA PHE A 372 -19.07 -3.32 9.35
C PHE A 372 -18.85 -3.95 10.72
N LEU A 373 -19.72 -4.84 11.14
CA LEU A 373 -19.60 -5.49 12.45
C LEU A 373 -18.28 -6.23 12.60
N LEU A 374 -17.89 -7.01 11.59
CA LEU A 374 -16.66 -7.79 11.62
C LEU A 374 -15.44 -6.88 11.67
N SER A 375 -15.33 -5.90 10.76
CA SER A 375 -14.17 -5.02 10.70
C SER A 375 -14.06 -4.13 11.94
N PHE A 376 -15.16 -3.61 12.45
CA PHE A 376 -15.18 -2.81 13.68
C PHE A 376 -14.72 -3.65 14.89
N SER A 377 -15.24 -4.88 15.01
CA SER A 377 -14.83 -5.80 16.10
C SER A 377 -13.35 -6.16 16.02
N LEU A 378 -12.83 -6.39 14.81
CA LEU A 378 -11.41 -6.72 14.61
C LEU A 378 -10.48 -5.49 14.77
N SER A 379 -10.98 -4.27 14.52
CA SER A 379 -10.20 -3.04 14.74
C SER A 379 -10.08 -2.67 16.22
N PHE A 380 -11.05 -3.04 17.03
CA PHE A 380 -11.10 -2.67 18.44
C PHE A 380 -9.84 -3.10 19.24
N PRO A 381 -9.33 -4.34 19.12
CA PRO A 381 -8.08 -4.72 19.79
C PRO A 381 -6.88 -3.88 19.38
N ILE A 382 -6.79 -3.46 18.10
CA ILE A 382 -5.69 -2.62 17.61
C ILE A 382 -5.75 -1.23 18.22
N LEU A 383 -6.96 -0.65 18.32
CA LEU A 383 -7.17 0.63 19.01
C LEU A 383 -6.88 0.53 20.51
N TYR A 384 -7.30 -0.57 21.16
CA TYR A 384 -7.10 -0.75 22.59
C TYR A 384 -5.62 -0.95 22.94
N PHE A 385 -4.91 -1.85 22.23
CA PHE A 385 -3.50 -2.17 22.45
C PHE A 385 -2.55 -1.29 21.62
N ASN A 386 -2.83 0.03 21.57
CA ASN A 386 -2.07 0.95 20.73
C ASN A 386 -0.79 1.51 21.40
N LYS A 387 -0.45 1.09 22.62
CA LYS A 387 0.77 1.55 23.26
C LYS A 387 1.99 1.23 22.38
N ASP A 388 2.81 2.28 22.14
CA ASP A 388 4.01 2.24 21.29
C ASP A 388 3.78 1.63 19.88
N PHE A 389 2.53 1.66 19.41
CA PHE A 389 2.09 1.12 18.11
C PHE A 389 2.32 -0.38 17.91
N ASN A 390 2.59 -1.15 18.98
CA ASN A 390 2.99 -2.56 18.86
C ASN A 390 1.97 -3.42 18.11
N ALA A 391 0.67 -3.29 18.43
CA ALA A 391 -0.38 -4.07 17.75
C ALA A 391 -0.47 -3.72 16.25
N LEU A 392 -0.36 -2.43 15.92
CA LEU A 392 -0.37 -1.94 14.54
C LEU A 392 0.86 -2.43 13.77
N ASP A 393 2.06 -2.30 14.34
CA ASP A 393 3.32 -2.74 13.73
C ASP A 393 3.34 -4.25 13.45
N GLN A 394 2.86 -5.06 14.39
CA GLN A 394 2.69 -6.49 14.19
C GLN A 394 1.70 -6.82 13.07
N ALA A 395 0.55 -6.14 13.04
CA ALA A 395 -0.44 -6.34 11.98
C ALA A 395 0.11 -5.95 10.60
N ASP A 396 0.76 -4.79 10.49
CA ASP A 396 1.35 -4.31 9.23
C ASP A 396 2.46 -5.24 8.71
N PHE A 397 3.32 -5.76 9.59
CA PHE A 397 4.35 -6.72 9.19
C PHE A 397 3.75 -8.00 8.63
N TRP A 398 2.89 -8.68 9.38
CA TRP A 398 2.40 -9.99 8.98
C TRP A 398 1.43 -9.93 7.81
N ILE A 399 0.58 -8.90 7.75
CA ILE A 399 -0.45 -8.77 6.72
C ILE A 399 0.05 -7.85 5.59
N GLY A 400 0.40 -6.62 5.95
CA GLY A 400 0.76 -5.56 5.00
C GLY A 400 2.07 -5.80 4.27
N THR A 401 2.88 -6.77 4.75
CA THR A 401 4.12 -7.14 4.06
C THR A 401 4.13 -8.63 3.72
N VAL A 402 4.13 -9.54 4.70
CA VAL A 402 4.34 -10.98 4.43
C VAL A 402 3.25 -11.57 3.54
N LEU A 403 1.97 -11.42 3.89
CA LEU A 403 0.87 -12.02 3.13
C LEU A 403 0.72 -11.40 1.73
N ILE A 404 0.96 -10.10 1.58
CA ILE A 404 0.89 -9.43 0.27
C ILE A 404 1.94 -10.01 -0.68
N TYR A 405 3.19 -10.13 -0.25
CA TYR A 405 4.25 -10.72 -1.08
C TYR A 405 3.92 -12.16 -1.50
N ILE A 406 3.36 -12.95 -0.59
CA ILE A 406 2.93 -14.32 -0.88
C ILE A 406 1.86 -14.32 -1.99
N LEU A 407 0.80 -13.52 -1.85
CA LEU A 407 -0.31 -13.52 -2.81
C LEU A 407 0.14 -13.05 -4.18
N ALA A 408 0.88 -11.96 -4.27
CA ALA A 408 1.35 -11.45 -5.55
C ALA A 408 2.33 -12.40 -6.24
N THR A 409 3.22 -13.05 -5.48
CA THR A 409 4.10 -14.07 -6.04
C THR A 409 3.28 -15.23 -6.62
N ILE A 410 2.25 -15.67 -5.92
CA ILE A 410 1.33 -16.72 -6.41
C ILE A 410 0.61 -16.25 -7.69
N GLN A 411 0.10 -15.03 -7.72
CA GLN A 411 -0.60 -14.48 -8.90
C GLN A 411 0.30 -14.44 -10.12
N ILE A 412 1.52 -13.93 -10.00
CA ILE A 412 2.47 -13.85 -11.13
C ILE A 412 2.90 -15.25 -11.60
N LEU A 413 3.02 -16.21 -10.68
CA LEU A 413 3.31 -17.60 -11.04
C LEU A 413 2.14 -18.27 -11.75
N ILE A 414 0.90 -18.06 -11.30
CA ILE A 414 -0.30 -18.56 -11.99
C ILE A 414 -0.34 -17.98 -13.41
N PHE A 415 -0.15 -16.69 -13.56
CA PHE A 415 -0.20 -16.03 -14.86
C PHE A 415 0.94 -16.47 -15.79
N GLY A 416 2.16 -16.50 -15.26
CA GLY A 416 3.36 -16.82 -16.05
C GLY A 416 3.48 -18.28 -16.46
N TRP A 417 3.03 -19.22 -15.59
CA TRP A 417 3.32 -20.64 -15.72
C TRP A 417 2.09 -21.53 -15.87
N ILE A 418 0.95 -21.19 -15.25
CA ILE A 418 -0.29 -21.98 -15.35
C ILE A 418 -1.11 -21.52 -16.56
N ILE A 419 -1.41 -20.20 -16.65
CA ILE A 419 -2.09 -19.63 -17.82
C ILE A 419 -1.13 -19.61 -19.02
N GLY A 420 0.15 -19.30 -18.75
CA GLY A 420 1.17 -19.05 -19.75
C GLY A 420 1.26 -17.57 -20.12
N ALA A 421 2.41 -16.95 -19.86
CA ALA A 421 2.59 -15.50 -20.01
C ALA A 421 2.23 -14.96 -21.41
N LYS A 422 2.53 -15.70 -22.47
CA LYS A 422 2.16 -15.32 -23.85
C LYS A 422 0.64 -15.34 -24.02
N GLN A 423 -0.03 -16.43 -23.63
CA GLN A 423 -1.47 -16.59 -23.74
C GLN A 423 -2.21 -15.56 -22.88
N GLY A 424 -1.73 -15.31 -21.66
CA GLY A 424 -2.29 -14.29 -20.78
C GLY A 424 -2.18 -12.88 -21.36
N LEU A 425 -1.04 -12.53 -21.98
CA LEU A 425 -0.87 -11.25 -22.64
C LEU A 425 -1.73 -11.12 -23.91
N GLU A 426 -1.85 -12.18 -24.73
CA GLU A 426 -2.76 -12.21 -25.87
C GLU A 426 -4.19 -11.95 -25.44
N GLU A 427 -4.61 -12.57 -24.32
CA GLU A 427 -5.91 -12.28 -23.72
C GLU A 427 -6.01 -10.81 -23.28
N GLY A 428 -4.96 -10.26 -22.65
CA GLY A 428 -4.87 -8.85 -22.26
C GLY A 428 -5.00 -7.88 -23.43
N TYR A 429 -4.51 -8.27 -24.61
CA TYR A 429 -4.56 -7.44 -25.82
C TYR A 429 -5.93 -7.41 -26.50
N ARG A 430 -6.88 -8.23 -26.09
CA ARG A 430 -8.27 -8.14 -26.59
C ARG A 430 -8.86 -6.78 -26.16
N GLY A 431 -9.32 -6.02 -27.15
CA GLY A 431 -9.80 -4.66 -26.95
C GLY A 431 -8.72 -3.63 -26.58
N SER A 432 -7.43 -4.01 -26.62
CA SER A 432 -6.34 -3.12 -26.24
C SER A 432 -5.83 -2.30 -27.41
N HIS A 433 -5.67 -0.99 -27.15
CA HIS A 433 -5.07 -0.02 -28.08
C HIS A 433 -3.53 0.03 -27.99
N ILE A 434 -2.98 -0.58 -26.95
CA ILE A 434 -1.53 -0.62 -26.69
C ILE A 434 -1.09 -2.07 -26.63
N LYS A 435 -0.02 -2.40 -27.34
CA LYS A 435 0.69 -3.66 -27.21
C LYS A 435 2.03 -3.43 -26.54
N LEU A 436 2.32 -4.21 -25.53
CA LEU A 436 3.62 -4.19 -24.87
C LEU A 436 4.70 -4.80 -25.79
N PRO A 437 5.98 -4.46 -25.57
CA PRO A 437 7.08 -5.09 -26.28
C PRO A 437 7.00 -6.62 -26.23
N HIS A 438 7.37 -7.29 -27.33
CA HIS A 438 7.26 -8.75 -27.41
C HIS A 438 8.03 -9.48 -26.30
N SER A 439 9.13 -8.91 -25.82
CA SER A 439 9.93 -9.43 -24.70
C SER A 439 9.22 -9.41 -23.34
N PHE A 440 8.09 -8.71 -23.22
CA PHE A 440 7.42 -8.51 -21.92
C PHE A 440 6.90 -9.81 -21.30
N TRP A 441 6.51 -10.81 -22.12
CA TRP A 441 6.14 -12.13 -21.61
C TRP A 441 7.28 -12.82 -20.86
N TRP A 442 8.53 -12.56 -21.29
CA TRP A 442 9.71 -13.12 -20.63
C TRP A 442 9.94 -12.47 -19.26
N ILE A 443 9.70 -11.16 -19.16
CA ILE A 443 9.76 -10.44 -17.89
C ILE A 443 8.74 -11.02 -16.90
N ILE A 444 7.48 -11.15 -17.30
CA ILE A 444 6.42 -11.73 -16.46
C ILE A 444 6.75 -13.17 -16.03
N LYS A 445 7.28 -13.98 -16.95
CA LYS A 445 7.49 -15.40 -16.69
C LYS A 445 8.70 -15.69 -15.80
N TYR A 446 9.79 -14.93 -15.96
CA TYR A 446 11.06 -15.24 -15.32
C TYR A 446 11.60 -14.13 -14.44
N VAL A 447 11.64 -12.88 -14.94
CA VAL A 447 12.27 -11.77 -14.21
C VAL A 447 11.46 -11.39 -12.99
N THR A 448 10.19 -11.09 -13.18
CA THR A 448 9.30 -10.63 -12.07
C THR A 448 9.21 -11.64 -10.93
N PRO A 449 8.92 -12.94 -11.14
CA PRO A 449 8.84 -13.89 -10.03
C PRO A 449 10.18 -14.12 -9.35
N THR A 450 11.29 -14.15 -10.09
CA THR A 450 12.63 -14.28 -9.51
C THR A 450 12.97 -13.07 -8.63
N PHE A 451 12.68 -11.87 -9.11
CA PHE A 451 12.92 -10.64 -8.38
C PHE A 451 12.05 -10.54 -7.11
N LEU A 452 10.78 -10.89 -7.20
CA LEU A 452 9.88 -10.95 -6.04
C LEU A 452 10.36 -11.95 -4.99
N LEU A 453 10.71 -13.16 -5.39
CA LEU A 453 11.20 -14.19 -4.47
C LEU A 453 12.50 -13.76 -3.79
N LEU A 454 13.43 -13.18 -4.56
CA LEU A 454 14.70 -12.69 -4.02
C LEU A 454 14.48 -11.61 -2.97
N ILE A 455 13.70 -10.56 -3.30
CA ILE A 455 13.44 -9.46 -2.38
C ILE A 455 12.70 -9.96 -1.14
N PHE A 456 11.68 -10.79 -1.31
CA PHE A 456 10.93 -11.34 -0.20
C PHE A 456 11.79 -12.22 0.70
N GLY A 457 12.65 -13.06 0.10
CA GLY A 457 13.57 -13.91 0.85
C GLY A 457 14.56 -13.08 1.69
N VAL A 458 15.17 -12.06 1.10
CA VAL A 458 16.08 -11.17 1.83
C VAL A 458 15.35 -10.37 2.90
N PHE A 459 14.14 -9.86 2.60
CA PHE A 459 13.32 -9.13 3.56
C PHE A 459 12.97 -10.00 4.78
N LEU A 460 12.52 -11.24 4.56
CA LEU A 460 12.22 -12.17 5.64
C LEU A 460 13.48 -12.49 6.46
N TYR A 461 14.60 -12.76 5.79
CA TYR A 461 15.85 -13.04 6.47
C TYR A 461 16.28 -11.90 7.42
N GLN A 462 16.08 -10.65 7.00
CA GLN A 462 16.46 -9.48 7.80
C GLN A 462 15.50 -9.15 8.95
N ASN A 463 14.21 -9.47 8.81
CA ASN A 463 13.19 -8.94 9.72
C ASN A 463 12.46 -10.02 10.53
N LEU A 464 12.33 -11.25 10.02
CA LEU A 464 11.47 -12.28 10.59
C LEU A 464 11.85 -12.60 12.05
N GLU A 465 13.13 -12.71 12.34
CA GLU A 465 13.61 -13.02 13.69
C GLU A 465 13.20 -11.94 14.70
N SER A 466 13.32 -10.67 14.33
CA SER A 466 12.92 -9.55 15.20
C SER A 466 11.43 -9.62 15.54
N TYR A 467 10.57 -9.86 14.55
CA TYR A 467 9.12 -9.93 14.78
C TYR A 467 8.68 -11.20 15.52
N VAL A 468 9.36 -12.32 15.31
CA VAL A 468 9.15 -13.55 16.10
C VAL A 468 9.62 -13.36 17.54
N ASN A 469 10.76 -12.71 17.73
CA ASN A 469 11.31 -12.44 19.07
C ASN A 469 10.42 -11.47 19.87
N LYS A 470 9.78 -10.49 19.23
CA LYS A 470 8.75 -9.63 19.89
C LYS A 470 7.57 -10.44 20.48
N MET A 471 7.35 -11.67 20.05
CA MET A 471 6.35 -12.56 20.66
C MET A 471 6.89 -13.35 21.86
N SER A 472 8.20 -13.35 22.13
CA SER A 472 8.80 -14.02 23.28
C SER A 472 8.81 -13.11 24.49
N VAL A 473 8.24 -13.60 25.61
CA VAL A 473 8.19 -12.84 26.87
C VAL A 473 9.61 -12.60 27.40
N ASP A 474 10.44 -13.63 27.40
CA ASP A 474 11.80 -13.55 27.94
C ASP A 474 12.66 -12.57 27.11
N TRP A 475 12.52 -12.61 25.79
CA TRP A 475 13.22 -11.69 24.92
C TRP A 475 12.78 -10.23 25.13
N MET A 476 11.46 -9.99 25.20
CA MET A 476 10.91 -8.65 25.42
C MET A 476 11.31 -8.07 26.77
N VAL A 477 11.37 -8.89 27.81
CA VAL A 477 11.83 -8.45 29.14
C VAL A 477 13.32 -8.12 29.12
N ALA A 478 14.13 -8.94 28.42
CA ALA A 478 15.58 -8.73 28.32
C ALA A 478 15.99 -7.53 27.47
N HIS A 479 15.17 -7.15 26.46
CA HIS A 479 15.47 -6.08 25.50
C HIS A 479 14.52 -4.87 25.60
N ALA A 480 13.79 -4.76 26.73
CA ALA A 480 12.90 -3.65 26.97
C ALA A 480 13.65 -2.30 27.00
N PRO A 481 13.08 -1.23 26.40
CA PRO A 481 13.63 0.11 26.51
C PRO A 481 13.81 0.54 27.97
N PRO A 482 14.81 1.40 28.27
CA PRO A 482 14.97 1.96 29.62
C PRO A 482 13.70 2.60 30.14
N GLY A 483 13.30 2.22 31.37
CA GLY A 483 12.06 2.71 32.00
C GLY A 483 10.82 1.84 31.78
N THR A 484 10.89 0.81 30.94
CA THR A 484 9.79 -0.15 30.74
C THR A 484 9.80 -1.19 31.88
N SER A 485 8.67 -1.37 32.56
CA SER A 485 8.57 -2.41 33.60
C SER A 485 8.55 -3.82 32.98
N PRO A 486 9.03 -4.87 33.71
CA PRO A 486 8.94 -6.26 33.24
C PRO A 486 7.51 -6.72 32.93
N GLU A 487 6.53 -6.25 33.69
CA GLU A 487 5.12 -6.56 33.45
C GLU A 487 4.62 -5.94 32.14
N GLU A 488 5.05 -4.74 31.86
CA GLU A 488 4.73 -4.06 30.62
C GLU A 488 5.38 -4.74 29.41
N ALA A 489 6.65 -5.11 29.49
CA ALA A 489 7.33 -5.87 28.44
C ALA A 489 6.64 -7.22 28.18
N LYS A 490 6.20 -7.91 29.25
CA LYS A 490 5.40 -9.13 29.16
C LYS A 490 4.06 -8.88 28.45
N LEU A 491 3.37 -7.79 28.78
CA LEU A 491 2.10 -7.44 28.14
C LEU A 491 2.31 -7.17 26.64
N GLN A 492 3.37 -6.46 26.26
CA GLN A 492 3.70 -6.20 24.84
C GLN A 492 3.96 -7.50 24.06
N ALA A 493 4.64 -8.49 24.65
CA ALA A 493 4.83 -9.80 24.03
C ALA A 493 3.49 -10.54 23.85
N LEU A 494 2.61 -10.48 24.86
CA LEU A 494 1.28 -11.08 24.78
C LEU A 494 0.40 -10.40 23.71
N VAL A 495 0.49 -9.08 23.56
CA VAL A 495 -0.19 -8.33 22.49
C VAL A 495 0.30 -8.79 21.13
N SER A 496 1.61 -8.93 20.94
CA SER A 496 2.20 -9.43 19.68
C SER A 496 1.68 -10.83 19.32
N ARG A 497 1.62 -11.75 20.31
CA ARG A 497 1.02 -13.09 20.13
C ARG A 497 -0.46 -13.01 19.81
N PHE A 498 -1.20 -12.17 20.51
CA PHE A 498 -2.64 -12.01 20.30
C PHE A 498 -2.95 -11.54 18.89
N VAL A 499 -2.23 -10.53 18.38
CA VAL A 499 -2.38 -10.03 16.99
C VAL A 499 -2.09 -11.16 16.00
N PHE A 500 -0.98 -11.87 16.14
CA PHE A 500 -0.61 -12.98 15.27
C PHE A 500 -1.66 -14.10 15.27
N LEU A 501 -2.12 -14.52 16.45
CA LEU A 501 -3.18 -15.52 16.56
C LEU A 501 -4.51 -15.05 15.97
N THR A 502 -4.86 -13.76 16.14
CA THR A 502 -6.05 -13.18 15.52
C THR A 502 -5.97 -13.27 13.99
N ILE A 503 -4.82 -12.98 13.40
CA ILE A 503 -4.60 -13.13 11.95
C ILE A 503 -4.81 -14.57 11.51
N LEU A 504 -4.24 -15.54 12.23
CA LEU A 504 -4.42 -16.97 11.93
C LEU A 504 -5.87 -17.42 12.06
N CYS A 505 -6.57 -16.98 13.11
CA CYS A 505 -7.98 -17.30 13.31
C CYS A 505 -8.88 -16.72 12.20
N VAL A 506 -8.65 -15.46 11.82
CA VAL A 506 -9.38 -14.82 10.73
C VAL A 506 -9.09 -15.52 9.41
N PHE A 507 -7.84 -15.88 9.14
CA PHE A 507 -7.48 -16.65 7.96
C PHE A 507 -8.16 -18.03 7.93
N ALA A 508 -8.14 -18.76 9.04
CA ALA A 508 -8.82 -20.06 9.15
C ALA A 508 -10.33 -19.93 8.96
N PHE A 509 -10.95 -18.89 9.51
CA PHE A 509 -12.37 -18.58 9.29
C PHE A 509 -12.67 -18.32 7.80
N PHE A 510 -11.87 -17.53 7.11
CA PHE A 510 -12.06 -17.28 5.69
C PHE A 510 -11.76 -18.50 4.81
N TYR A 511 -10.76 -19.28 5.17
CA TYR A 511 -10.52 -20.57 4.51
C TYR A 511 -11.76 -21.48 4.61
N PHE A 512 -12.38 -21.54 5.78
CA PHE A 512 -13.61 -22.30 5.98
C PHE A 512 -14.78 -21.75 5.17
N LEU A 513 -14.98 -20.42 5.13
CA LEU A 513 -16.02 -19.80 4.30
C LEU A 513 -15.80 -20.07 2.81
N VAL A 514 -14.57 -19.96 2.32
CA VAL A 514 -14.21 -20.27 0.93
C VAL A 514 -14.43 -21.76 0.66
N HIS A 515 -14.09 -22.64 1.60
CA HIS A 515 -14.35 -24.08 1.47
C HIS A 515 -15.85 -24.36 1.30
N ILE A 516 -16.71 -23.76 2.12
CA ILE A 516 -18.17 -23.92 2.00
C ILE A 516 -18.66 -23.38 0.65
N SER A 517 -18.21 -22.21 0.23
CA SER A 517 -18.66 -21.56 -1.01
C SER A 517 -18.32 -22.35 -2.26
N LEU A 518 -17.24 -23.17 -2.21
CA LEU A 518 -16.75 -23.99 -3.31
C LEU A 518 -17.27 -25.44 -3.27
N LYS A 519 -17.91 -25.85 -2.17
CA LYS A 519 -18.41 -27.23 -2.02
C LYS A 519 -19.45 -27.54 -3.10
N GLY A 520 -19.21 -28.59 -3.89
CA GLY A 520 -20.07 -29.01 -5.02
C GLY A 520 -19.86 -28.22 -6.31
N LYS A 521 -18.95 -27.25 -6.37
CA LYS A 521 -18.66 -26.42 -7.55
C LYS A 521 -17.25 -26.69 -8.13
N GLU A 522 -16.55 -27.72 -7.66
CA GLU A 522 -15.11 -27.95 -7.93
C GLU A 522 -14.78 -28.57 -9.29
N GLU A 523 -15.68 -28.66 -10.24
CA GLU A 523 -15.33 -29.13 -11.59
C GLU A 523 -14.55 -28.05 -12.33
N ALA A 524 -13.25 -28.14 -12.21
CA ALA A 524 -12.31 -27.22 -12.81
C ALA A 524 -12.16 -27.44 -14.31
N VAL A 525 -12.29 -26.41 -15.06
CA VAL A 525 -12.37 -26.39 -16.50
C VAL A 525 -11.08 -25.85 -17.15
N ILE A 526 -9.94 -26.19 -16.75
CA ILE A 526 -8.78 -26.03 -17.62
C ILE A 526 -8.09 -27.37 -17.76
N LYS A 527 -8.09 -27.89 -19.00
CA LYS A 527 -7.22 -29.00 -19.36
C LYS A 527 -5.81 -28.65 -18.94
N LYS A 528 -5.33 -29.32 -17.90
CA LYS A 528 -4.00 -29.17 -17.34
C LYS A 528 -2.95 -29.30 -18.44
N GLN A 529 -2.36 -28.19 -18.83
CA GLN A 529 -1.07 -28.28 -19.49
C GLN A 529 -0.08 -28.77 -18.42
N GLY A 530 0.68 -29.82 -18.70
CA GLY A 530 1.43 -30.65 -17.75
C GLY A 530 2.52 -29.96 -16.88
N GLY A 531 2.51 -28.64 -16.77
CA GLY A 531 3.44 -27.85 -15.96
C GLY A 531 3.11 -27.73 -14.47
N GLU A 532 1.85 -28.00 -14.06
CA GLU A 532 1.43 -27.81 -12.66
C GLU A 532 2.22 -28.65 -11.64
N ARG A 533 2.66 -29.85 -12.01
CA ARG A 533 3.41 -30.75 -11.11
C ARG A 533 4.75 -30.19 -10.66
N TYR A 534 5.33 -29.26 -11.41
CA TYR A 534 6.67 -28.73 -11.15
C TYR A 534 6.67 -27.31 -10.60
N VAL A 535 5.54 -26.58 -10.67
CA VAL A 535 5.47 -25.18 -10.23
C VAL A 535 5.69 -25.07 -8.72
N LEU A 536 4.96 -25.85 -7.91
CA LEU A 536 5.09 -25.79 -6.46
C LEU A 536 6.47 -26.26 -5.95
N PRO A 537 7.02 -27.41 -6.42
CA PRO A 537 8.39 -27.80 -6.07
C PRO A 537 9.45 -26.81 -6.55
N ALA A 538 9.30 -26.22 -7.75
CA ALA A 538 10.24 -25.22 -8.26
C ALA A 538 10.20 -23.92 -7.44
N VAL A 539 9.02 -23.48 -7.01
CA VAL A 539 8.85 -22.30 -6.14
C VAL A 539 9.46 -22.56 -4.77
N LEU A 540 9.17 -23.70 -4.14
CA LEU A 540 9.72 -24.06 -2.83
C LEU A 540 11.23 -24.26 -2.89
N GLY A 541 11.75 -24.92 -3.95
CA GLY A 541 13.17 -25.10 -4.18
C GLY A 541 13.89 -23.78 -4.49
N GLY A 542 13.30 -22.91 -5.31
CA GLY A 542 13.79 -21.57 -5.59
C GLY A 542 13.82 -20.69 -4.35
N PHE A 543 12.77 -20.73 -3.53
CA PHE A 543 12.72 -20.01 -2.26
C PHE A 543 13.78 -20.50 -1.28
N GLY A 544 13.97 -21.83 -1.14
CA GLY A 544 15.05 -22.40 -0.33
C GLY A 544 16.45 -21.94 -0.79
N LEU A 545 16.69 -21.93 -2.12
CA LEU A 545 17.94 -21.44 -2.70
C LEU A 545 18.15 -19.95 -2.42
N ILE A 546 17.10 -19.14 -2.50
CA ILE A 546 17.15 -17.69 -2.21
C ILE A 546 17.49 -17.44 -0.74
N LEU A 547 16.90 -18.21 0.19
CA LEU A 547 17.24 -18.11 1.60
C LEU A 547 18.72 -18.47 1.86
N VAL A 548 19.25 -19.48 1.16
CA VAL A 548 20.67 -19.85 1.23
C VAL A 548 21.56 -18.74 0.66
N ILE A 549 21.17 -18.13 -0.47
CA ILE A 549 21.87 -16.99 -1.06
C ILE A 549 21.81 -15.80 -0.10
N ALA A 550 20.63 -15.48 0.44
CA ALA A 550 20.47 -14.39 1.40
C ALA A 550 21.36 -14.61 2.64
N TYR A 551 21.41 -15.82 3.18
CA TYR A 551 22.25 -16.17 4.32
C TYR A 551 23.76 -15.95 4.04
N ASN A 552 24.24 -16.25 2.84
CA ASN A 552 25.66 -16.17 2.51
C ASN A 552 26.12 -14.79 2.02
N PHE A 553 25.23 -14.04 1.34
CA PHE A 553 25.60 -12.76 0.69
C PHE A 553 25.12 -11.52 1.44
N PHE A 554 24.14 -11.66 2.33
CA PHE A 554 23.62 -10.54 3.13
C PHE A 554 23.81 -10.85 4.61
N PRO A 555 24.98 -10.55 5.19
CA PRO A 555 25.24 -10.83 6.59
C PRO A 555 24.19 -10.16 7.47
N TYR A 556 23.67 -10.94 8.40
CA TYR A 556 22.73 -10.48 9.40
C TYR A 556 23.37 -9.38 10.23
N HIS A 557 22.94 -8.15 10.04
CA HIS A 557 23.22 -7.08 10.97
C HIS A 557 22.19 -7.18 12.09
N ASN A 558 22.61 -7.72 13.23
CA ASN A 558 21.88 -7.55 14.48
C ASN A 558 21.45 -6.08 14.57
N GLY A 559 20.15 -5.81 14.76
CA GLY A 559 19.51 -4.51 14.69
C GLY A 559 20.03 -3.41 15.63
N GLY A 560 21.33 -3.31 15.67
CA GLY A 560 22.05 -2.13 16.15
C GLY A 560 21.85 -1.06 15.07
N ASN A 561 21.24 0.05 15.45
CA ASN A 561 21.08 1.28 14.71
C ASN A 561 22.11 1.42 13.59
N SER A 562 21.76 0.98 12.37
CA SER A 562 22.49 1.45 11.21
C SER A 562 22.30 2.96 11.23
N SER A 563 23.35 3.68 11.55
CA SER A 563 23.33 5.14 11.47
C SER A 563 22.73 5.51 10.11
N PRO A 564 21.73 6.39 10.05
CA PRO A 564 21.19 6.85 8.78
C PRO A 564 22.37 7.31 7.93
N LEU A 565 22.38 6.93 6.66
CA LEU A 565 23.43 7.34 5.72
C LEU A 565 23.57 8.86 5.83
N SER A 566 24.75 9.34 6.28
CA SER A 566 25.01 10.76 6.45
C SER A 566 25.28 11.36 5.08
N PHE A 567 24.25 11.94 4.47
CA PHE A 567 24.39 12.66 3.21
C PHE A 567 24.86 14.08 3.47
N PRO A 568 25.82 14.58 2.68
CA PRO A 568 26.19 15.98 2.76
C PRO A 568 24.97 16.86 2.43
N VAL A 569 24.78 17.94 3.19
CA VAL A 569 23.72 18.92 2.95
C VAL A 569 24.25 19.86 1.85
N THR A 570 23.87 19.60 0.61
CA THR A 570 24.27 20.39 -0.57
C THR A 570 23.03 20.90 -1.29
N GLU A 571 23.17 22.04 -1.95
CA GLU A 571 22.13 22.53 -2.87
C GLU A 571 21.92 21.55 -4.03
N LEU A 572 20.83 21.73 -4.77
CA LEU A 572 20.49 20.88 -5.90
C LEU A 572 21.60 20.96 -6.98
N SER A 573 22.27 19.83 -7.20
CA SER A 573 23.36 19.68 -8.16
C SER A 573 22.83 19.45 -9.59
N TRP A 574 23.73 19.57 -10.58
CA TRP A 574 23.39 19.19 -11.96
C TRP A 574 22.99 17.72 -12.10
N GLU A 575 23.63 16.82 -11.35
CA GLU A 575 23.24 15.41 -11.31
C GLU A 575 21.84 15.25 -10.70
N GLY A 576 21.51 16.02 -9.66
CA GLY A 576 20.19 16.07 -9.07
C GLY A 576 19.13 16.60 -10.05
N ILE A 577 19.43 17.66 -10.82
CA ILE A 577 18.55 18.15 -11.88
C ILE A 577 18.32 17.09 -12.97
N LEU A 578 19.35 16.37 -13.36
CA LEU A 578 19.25 15.29 -14.34
C LEU A 578 18.40 14.14 -13.79
N THR A 579 18.64 13.73 -12.55
CA THR A 579 17.87 12.66 -11.87
C THR A 579 16.39 13.05 -11.74
N MET A 580 16.11 14.30 -11.37
CA MET A 580 14.76 14.86 -11.31
C MET A 580 14.10 14.84 -12.70
N GLY A 581 14.80 15.33 -13.72
CA GLY A 581 14.30 15.38 -15.09
C GLY A 581 13.99 14.01 -15.67
N LEU A 582 14.85 13.02 -15.44
CA LEU A 582 14.64 11.65 -15.89
C LEU A 582 13.49 10.98 -15.15
N SER A 583 13.43 11.10 -13.82
CA SER A 583 12.42 10.44 -13.01
C SER A 583 11.03 11.04 -13.19
N LEU A 584 10.89 12.36 -13.03
CA LEU A 584 9.63 13.07 -13.28
C LEU A 584 9.24 13.00 -14.75
N GLY A 585 10.22 13.17 -15.66
CA GLY A 585 9.99 13.10 -17.09
C GLY A 585 9.41 11.74 -17.51
N LEU A 586 9.96 10.63 -17.03
CA LEU A 586 9.44 9.29 -17.32
C LEU A 586 8.00 9.12 -16.84
N VAL A 587 7.72 9.52 -15.59
CA VAL A 587 6.39 9.38 -14.99
C VAL A 587 5.37 10.30 -15.68
N ILE A 588 5.74 11.56 -15.97
CA ILE A 588 4.89 12.51 -16.67
C ILE A 588 4.63 12.04 -18.10
N LEU A 589 5.66 11.59 -18.84
CA LEU A 589 5.51 11.08 -20.19
C LEU A 589 4.62 9.84 -20.25
N LEU A 590 4.79 8.91 -19.32
CA LEU A 590 3.94 7.72 -19.24
C LEU A 590 2.47 8.11 -18.93
N SER A 591 2.27 9.00 -17.96
CA SER A 591 0.93 9.47 -17.59
C SER A 591 0.28 10.24 -18.75
N ALA A 592 1.01 11.17 -19.40
CA ALA A 592 0.53 11.91 -20.55
C ALA A 592 0.21 10.99 -21.73
N TYR A 593 1.09 10.01 -22.03
CA TYR A 593 0.83 9.02 -23.07
C TYR A 593 -0.45 8.23 -22.80
N CYS A 594 -0.64 7.75 -21.57
CA CYS A 594 -1.86 7.05 -21.19
C CYS A 594 -3.11 7.93 -21.31
N ILE A 595 -3.04 9.18 -20.85
CA ILE A 595 -4.14 10.15 -20.94
C ILE A 595 -4.48 10.44 -22.41
N ILE A 596 -3.48 10.76 -23.25
CA ILE A 596 -3.70 11.02 -24.68
C ILE A 596 -4.35 9.83 -25.36
N LYS A 597 -3.86 8.62 -25.08
CA LYS A 597 -4.45 7.38 -25.62
C LYS A 597 -5.89 7.16 -25.14
N LEU A 598 -6.21 7.46 -23.90
CA LEU A 598 -7.58 7.40 -23.36
C LEU A 598 -8.51 8.37 -24.10
N PHE A 599 -8.07 9.59 -24.41
CA PHE A 599 -8.88 10.54 -25.19
C PHE A 599 -9.07 10.10 -26.63
N GLN A 600 -8.02 9.63 -27.30
CA GLN A 600 -8.10 9.12 -28.68
C GLN A 600 -9.07 7.94 -28.82
N THR A 601 -9.22 7.11 -27.79
CA THR A 601 -10.10 5.94 -27.80
C THR A 601 -11.55 6.26 -27.38
N ARG A 602 -11.85 7.51 -26.98
CA ARG A 602 -13.23 7.99 -26.72
C ARG A 602 -13.99 8.33 -27.98
N GLU A 603 -13.28 8.62 -29.07
CA GLU A 603 -13.87 9.02 -30.36
C GLU A 603 -14.16 7.80 -31.28
N GLN A 604 -13.76 6.60 -30.89
CA GLN A 604 -14.09 5.33 -31.53
C GLN A 604 -15.07 4.51 -30.67
#